data_a12b8864cb9c81744745e93033bd5fdc
#
_entry.id   a12b8864cb9c81744745e93033bd5fdc
#
_cell.length_a   1.000
_cell.length_b   1.000
_cell.length_c   1.000
_cell.angle_alpha   90.00
_cell.angle_beta   90.00
_cell.angle_gamma   90.00
#
_symmetry.space_group_name_H-M   'P 1'
#
loop_
_entity.id
_entity.type
_entity.pdbx_description
1 polymer ?
#
loop_
_entity_poly.entity_id
_entity_poly.type
_entity_poly.pdbx_seq_one_letter_code
_entity_poly.pdbx_strand_id
1 'polypeptide(L)'
;MKRSWPSGLLVLLLIGCGNDLAAPQLSLDQGEGTNVWQAAALGRVEPLKAALAKGSDLNALNQDGWAPLHLAVVANQVAAVEWLLKNGVRINAETAGSRSALDIALTPGFMENEGEQKVRAEITRLLRQHGGQRGSACCGKTE
;
A
#
# COMPACT_ATOMS: atom_id res chain seq x y z
N MET A 1 -24.20 38.67 -37.78
CA MET A 1 -23.97 38.29 -37.74
C MET A 1 -23.42 37.68 -37.07
N LYS A 2 -23.51 37.22 -36.54
CA LYS A 2 -22.94 36.77 -36.32
C LYS A 2 -22.52 36.26 -35.43
N ARG A 3 -22.54 36.06 -34.86
CA ARG A 3 -21.94 35.88 -34.01
C ARG A 3 -22.41 35.32 -32.89
N SER A 4 -23.40 35.12 -32.58
CA SER A 4 -24.00 34.50 -31.44
C SER A 4 -23.58 33.07 -31.24
N TRP A 5 -23.34 32.41 -32.31
CA TRP A 5 -22.93 31.02 -32.18
C TRP A 5 -21.54 30.80 -31.56
N PRO A 6 -20.60 31.67 -31.66
CA PRO A 6 -19.38 31.52 -30.93
C PRO A 6 -19.60 31.51 -29.43
N SER A 7 -20.53 32.32 -28.99
CA SER A 7 -20.83 32.36 -27.56
C SER A 7 -21.37 31.04 -27.04
N GLY A 8 -22.23 30.44 -27.82
CA GLY A 8 -22.77 29.14 -27.41
C GLY A 8 -21.71 28.05 -27.36
N LEU A 9 -20.83 28.06 -28.32
CA LEU A 9 -19.72 27.10 -28.32
C LEU A 9 -18.80 27.29 -27.12
N LEU A 10 -18.54 28.54 -26.78
CA LEU A 10 -17.71 28.82 -25.61
C LEU A 10 -18.35 28.32 -24.32
N VAL A 11 -19.64 28.47 -24.20
CA VAL A 11 -20.35 27.96 -23.03
C VAL A 11 -20.23 26.45 -22.94
N LEU A 12 -20.39 25.76 -24.04
CA LEU A 12 -20.25 24.32 -24.07
C LEU A 12 -18.84 23.88 -23.70
N LEU A 13 -17.85 24.58 -24.21
CA LEU A 13 -16.47 24.29 -23.87
C LEU A 13 -16.19 24.51 -22.39
N LEU A 14 -16.75 25.56 -21.82
CA LEU A 14 -16.59 25.82 -20.39
C LEU A 14 -17.23 24.73 -19.55
N ILE A 15 -18.38 24.24 -19.96
CA ILE A 15 -19.03 23.13 -19.28
C ILE A 15 -18.16 21.90 -19.37
N GLY A 16 -17.66 21.61 -20.55
CA GLY A 16 -16.73 20.51 -20.72
C GLY A 16 -15.48 20.65 -19.86
N CYS A 17 -14.90 21.82 -19.86
CA CYS A 17 -13.74 22.08 -19.01
C CYS A 17 -14.05 21.87 -17.51
N GLY A 18 -15.20 22.27 -17.07
CA GLY A 18 -15.61 22.06 -15.71
C GLY A 18 -15.70 20.58 -15.36
N ASN A 19 -16.25 19.80 -16.24
CA ASN A 19 -16.33 18.36 -16.03
C ASN A 19 -14.95 17.71 -16.12
N ASP A 20 -14.14 18.18 -17.06
CA ASP A 20 -12.78 17.65 -17.22
C ASP A 20 -11.93 17.94 -15.98
N LEU A 21 -12.14 19.06 -15.34
CA LEU A 21 -11.43 19.36 -14.08
C LEU A 21 -11.79 18.38 -12.97
N ALA A 22 -13.02 17.93 -12.94
CA ALA A 22 -13.43 16.90 -11.98
C ALA A 22 -12.87 15.54 -12.36
N ALA A 23 -12.85 15.20 -13.63
CA ALA A 23 -12.39 13.91 -14.12
C ALA A 23 -10.93 13.60 -13.78
N PRO A 24 -9.97 14.53 -13.95
CA PRO A 24 -8.58 14.25 -13.59
C PRO A 24 -8.39 13.86 -12.12
N GLN A 25 -9.16 14.44 -11.25
CA GLN A 25 -9.11 14.10 -9.83
C GLN A 25 -9.53 12.66 -9.59
N LEU A 26 -10.55 12.22 -10.30
CA LEU A 26 -11.04 10.84 -10.20
C LEU A 26 -10.02 9.86 -10.80
N SER A 27 -9.35 10.23 -11.86
CA SER A 27 -8.37 9.36 -12.48
C SER A 27 -7.13 9.13 -11.62
N LEU A 28 -6.80 10.05 -10.75
CA LEU A 28 -5.72 9.85 -9.79
C LEU A 28 -6.06 8.76 -8.78
N ASP A 29 -7.34 8.67 -8.41
CA ASP A 29 -7.79 7.66 -7.48
C ASP A 29 -8.03 6.32 -8.16
N GLN A 30 -8.29 6.40 -9.43
CA GLN A 30 -8.62 5.22 -10.22
C GLN A 30 -7.45 4.70 -11.01
N GLY A 31 -6.26 5.20 -10.72
CA GLY A 31 -5.07 4.72 -11.38
C GLY A 31 -5.21 3.24 -11.65
N GLU A 32 -5.40 2.91 -12.90
CA GLU A 32 -5.64 1.57 -13.37
C GLU A 32 -4.56 0.66 -12.85
N GLY A 33 -4.95 -0.24 -12.01
CA GLY A 33 -4.04 -0.96 -11.17
C GLY A 33 -3.74 -0.12 -9.95
N THR A 34 -4.73 -0.03 -9.07
CA THR A 34 -4.45 0.40 -7.70
C THR A 34 -3.28 -0.46 -7.25
N ASN A 35 -2.13 0.13 -7.29
CA ASN A 35 -0.91 -0.58 -6.98
C ASN A 35 -1.03 -1.02 -5.52
N VAL A 36 -1.32 -2.29 -5.32
CA VAL A 36 -1.55 -2.88 -4.01
C VAL A 36 -0.41 -2.54 -3.07
N TRP A 37 0.80 -2.51 -3.61
CA TRP A 37 2.01 -2.16 -2.86
C TRP A 37 1.99 -0.70 -2.40
N GLN A 38 1.59 0.22 -3.27
CA GLN A 38 1.48 1.64 -2.93
C GLN A 38 0.36 1.88 -1.91
N ALA A 39 -0.79 1.24 -2.09
CA ALA A 39 -1.91 1.33 -1.14
C ALA A 39 -1.49 0.83 0.24
N ALA A 40 -0.75 -0.26 0.31
CA ALA A 40 -0.21 -0.80 1.56
C ALA A 40 0.79 0.15 2.21
N ALA A 41 1.72 0.71 1.44
CA ALA A 41 2.71 1.66 1.93
C ALA A 41 2.08 2.96 2.46
N LEU A 42 0.98 3.40 1.85
CA LEU A 42 0.26 4.59 2.29
C LEU A 42 -0.78 4.32 3.39
N GLY A 43 -0.97 3.08 3.77
CA GLY A 43 -1.95 2.70 4.77
C GLY A 43 -3.40 2.83 4.30
N ARG A 44 -3.64 2.92 3.01
CA ARG A 44 -4.97 3.13 2.44
C ARG A 44 -5.69 1.80 2.30
N VAL A 45 -6.55 1.50 3.25
CA VAL A 45 -7.30 0.23 3.30
C VAL A 45 -8.35 0.14 2.18
N GLU A 46 -9.01 1.24 1.82
CA GLU A 46 -10.05 1.21 0.79
C GLU A 46 -9.52 0.81 -0.61
N PRO A 47 -8.41 1.36 -1.10
CA PRO A 47 -7.79 0.83 -2.32
C PRO A 47 -7.37 -0.63 -2.22
N LEU A 48 -6.93 -1.10 -1.05
CA LEU A 48 -6.61 -2.52 -0.84
C LEU A 48 -7.85 -3.40 -0.97
N LYS A 49 -8.97 -2.98 -0.41
CA LYS A 49 -10.27 -3.67 -0.57
C LYS A 49 -10.70 -3.71 -2.03
N ALA A 50 -10.59 -2.58 -2.72
CA ALA A 50 -10.94 -2.49 -4.13
C ALA A 50 -10.06 -3.40 -5.01
N ALA A 51 -8.76 -3.45 -4.71
CA ALA A 51 -7.82 -4.32 -5.40
C ALA A 51 -8.18 -5.80 -5.18
N LEU A 52 -8.47 -6.19 -3.95
CA LEU A 52 -8.89 -7.55 -3.63
C LEU A 52 -10.19 -7.90 -4.34
N ALA A 53 -11.17 -6.99 -4.36
CA ALA A 53 -12.44 -7.19 -5.06
C ALA A 53 -12.27 -7.38 -6.57
N LYS A 54 -11.23 -6.78 -7.15
CA LYS A 54 -10.85 -6.95 -8.56
C LYS A 54 -10.02 -8.21 -8.81
N GLY A 55 -9.75 -9.00 -7.77
CA GLY A 55 -8.97 -10.22 -7.88
C GLY A 55 -7.46 -10.02 -7.83
N SER A 56 -6.98 -8.88 -7.37
CA SER A 56 -5.55 -8.66 -7.21
C SER A 56 -4.96 -9.57 -6.14
N ASP A 57 -3.78 -10.12 -6.41
CA ASP A 57 -3.08 -10.96 -5.46
C ASP A 57 -2.38 -10.10 -4.39
N LEU A 58 -2.83 -10.23 -3.16
CA LEU A 58 -2.24 -9.54 -2.00
C LEU A 58 -0.86 -10.11 -1.61
N ASN A 59 -0.44 -11.20 -2.23
CA ASN A 59 0.85 -11.83 -1.98
C ASN A 59 1.85 -11.60 -3.12
N ALA A 60 1.44 -10.90 -4.17
CA ALA A 60 2.30 -10.64 -5.31
C ALA A 60 3.52 -9.80 -4.89
N LEU A 61 4.68 -10.17 -5.37
CA LEU A 61 5.90 -9.40 -5.15
C LEU A 61 6.02 -8.30 -6.21
N ASN A 62 6.48 -7.15 -5.80
CA ASN A 62 6.80 -6.06 -6.72
C ASN A 62 8.15 -6.34 -7.43
N GLN A 63 8.60 -5.41 -8.27
CA GLN A 63 9.86 -5.54 -9.02
C GLN A 63 11.08 -5.69 -8.12
N ASP A 64 11.00 -5.19 -6.90
CA ASP A 64 12.08 -5.27 -5.90
C ASP A 64 11.95 -6.51 -5.00
N GLY A 65 10.99 -7.37 -5.26
CA GLY A 65 10.75 -8.58 -4.48
C GLY A 65 10.06 -8.33 -3.12
N TRP A 66 9.24 -7.28 -3.01
CA TRP A 66 8.52 -6.94 -1.80
C TRP A 66 7.03 -7.21 -1.95
N ALA A 67 6.43 -7.89 -0.99
CA ALA A 67 4.99 -8.03 -0.91
C ALA A 67 4.35 -6.79 -0.26
N PRO A 68 3.04 -6.55 -0.47
CA PRO A 68 2.33 -5.44 0.16
C PRO A 68 2.50 -5.38 1.68
N LEU A 69 2.49 -6.53 2.35
CA LEU A 69 2.70 -6.61 3.80
C LEU A 69 4.06 -6.03 4.22
N HIS A 70 5.13 -6.32 3.49
CA HIS A 70 6.45 -5.78 3.80
C HIS A 70 6.47 -4.25 3.73
N LEU A 71 5.84 -3.69 2.69
CA LEU A 71 5.78 -2.23 2.51
C LEU A 71 4.93 -1.56 3.59
N ALA A 72 3.82 -2.18 3.98
CA ALA A 72 3.00 -1.67 5.08
C ALA A 72 3.78 -1.65 6.40
N VAL A 73 4.60 -2.67 6.65
CA VAL A 73 5.45 -2.75 7.84
C VAL A 73 6.55 -1.69 7.82
N VAL A 74 7.26 -1.53 6.69
CA VAL A 74 8.31 -0.51 6.55
C VAL A 74 7.74 0.89 6.76
N ALA A 75 6.55 1.14 6.24
CA ALA A 75 5.90 2.43 6.34
C ALA A 75 5.14 2.64 7.66
N ASN A 76 5.23 1.69 8.60
CA ASN A 76 4.58 1.74 9.90
C ASN A 76 3.05 1.90 9.83
N GLN A 77 2.41 1.30 8.83
CA GLN A 77 0.97 1.43 8.57
C GLN A 77 0.19 0.32 9.28
N VAL A 78 -0.12 0.50 10.57
CA VAL A 78 -0.81 -0.49 11.40
C VAL A 78 -2.13 -0.95 10.78
N ALA A 79 -2.94 -0.01 10.31
CA ALA A 79 -4.26 -0.31 9.72
C ALA A 79 -4.15 -1.20 8.49
N ALA A 80 -3.17 -0.95 7.61
CA ALA A 80 -2.94 -1.78 6.43
C ALA A 80 -2.41 -3.16 6.83
N VAL A 81 -1.46 -3.22 7.78
CA VAL A 81 -0.92 -4.48 8.31
C VAL A 81 -2.06 -5.33 8.89
N GLU A 82 -2.87 -4.76 9.77
CA GLU A 82 -3.97 -5.46 10.40
C GLU A 82 -4.99 -5.97 9.36
N TRP A 83 -5.34 -5.13 8.38
CA TRP A 83 -6.26 -5.50 7.33
C TRP A 83 -5.70 -6.63 6.46
N LEU A 84 -4.43 -6.53 6.04
CA LEU A 84 -3.76 -7.56 5.25
C LEU A 84 -3.74 -8.90 6.00
N LEU A 85 -3.39 -8.90 7.29
CA LEU A 85 -3.36 -10.10 8.11
C LEU A 85 -4.73 -10.77 8.22
N LYS A 86 -5.81 -9.99 8.33
CA LYS A 86 -7.18 -10.48 8.37
C LYS A 86 -7.64 -11.10 7.04
N ASN A 87 -7.03 -10.68 5.93
CA ASN A 87 -7.36 -11.18 4.60
C ASN A 87 -6.44 -12.33 4.12
N GLY A 88 -5.71 -12.95 5.01
CA GLY A 88 -4.99 -14.18 4.74
C GLY A 88 -3.73 -14.04 3.91
N VAL A 89 -3.04 -12.92 3.99
CA VAL A 89 -1.74 -12.76 3.33
C VAL A 89 -0.70 -13.72 3.91
N ARG A 90 0.31 -14.04 3.11
CA ARG A 90 1.44 -14.86 3.56
C ARG A 90 2.32 -14.05 4.51
N ILE A 91 2.11 -14.26 5.80
CA ILE A 91 2.85 -13.58 6.87
C ILE A 91 4.35 -13.83 6.80
N ASN A 92 4.73 -15.05 6.47
CA ASN A 92 6.11 -15.50 6.41
C ASN A 92 6.70 -15.44 5.00
N ALA A 93 6.08 -14.65 4.10
CA ALA A 93 6.70 -14.38 2.81
C ALA A 93 8.03 -13.65 3.04
N GLU A 94 9.03 -14.04 2.28
CA GLU A 94 10.34 -13.41 2.32
C GLU A 94 10.51 -12.45 1.16
N THR A 95 11.19 -11.35 1.42
CA THR A 95 11.64 -10.43 0.37
C THR A 95 12.77 -11.09 -0.45
N ALA A 96 13.18 -10.47 -1.54
CA ALA A 96 14.34 -10.89 -2.32
C ALA A 96 15.62 -11.04 -1.46
N GLY A 97 15.70 -10.33 -0.33
CA GLY A 97 16.80 -10.46 0.64
C GLY A 97 16.54 -11.46 1.76
N SER A 98 15.59 -12.38 1.59
CA SER A 98 15.24 -13.42 2.57
C SER A 98 14.82 -12.87 3.95
N ARG A 99 14.24 -11.67 3.97
CA ARG A 99 13.72 -11.02 5.18
C ARG A 99 12.21 -11.14 5.23
N SER A 100 11.69 -11.61 6.35
CA SER A 100 10.25 -11.64 6.60
C SER A 100 9.73 -10.28 7.08
N ALA A 101 8.41 -10.12 7.07
CA ALA A 101 7.76 -8.93 7.64
C ALA A 101 8.15 -8.72 9.11
N LEU A 102 8.31 -9.79 9.88
CA LEU A 102 8.74 -9.73 11.26
C LEU A 102 10.18 -9.23 11.41
N ASP A 103 11.10 -9.64 10.54
CA ASP A 103 12.47 -9.14 10.55
C ASP A 103 12.54 -7.66 10.28
N ILE A 104 11.72 -7.21 9.35
CA ILE A 104 11.61 -5.79 9.01
C ILE A 104 11.09 -5.01 10.22
N ALA A 105 10.05 -5.52 10.88
CA ALA A 105 9.48 -4.90 12.07
C ALA A 105 10.45 -4.86 13.26
N LEU A 106 11.36 -5.82 13.36
CA LEU A 106 12.36 -5.89 14.42
C LEU A 106 13.63 -5.06 14.15
N THR A 107 13.83 -4.65 12.90
CA THR A 107 15.00 -3.83 12.54
C THR A 107 14.72 -2.38 12.91
N PRO A 108 15.47 -1.78 13.85
CA PRO A 108 15.26 -0.39 14.23
C PRO A 108 15.55 0.54 13.04
N GLY A 109 14.75 1.57 12.88
CA GLY A 109 15.02 2.65 11.94
C GLY A 109 16.15 3.53 12.45
N PHE A 110 16.84 4.19 11.55
CA PHE A 110 18.05 4.95 11.88
C PHE A 110 17.77 6.19 12.75
N MET A 111 16.54 6.73 12.72
CA MET A 111 16.14 7.91 13.49
C MET A 111 14.69 7.79 13.96
N GLU A 112 14.37 6.71 14.68
CA GLU A 112 13.02 6.51 15.19
C GLU A 112 12.75 7.37 16.41
N ASN A 113 11.63 8.06 16.40
CA ASN A 113 11.09 8.72 17.57
C ASN A 113 10.28 7.72 18.42
N GLU A 114 9.96 8.10 19.64
CA GLU A 114 9.20 7.23 20.58
C GLU A 114 7.84 6.80 20.00
N GLY A 115 7.20 7.65 19.22
CA GLY A 115 5.93 7.34 18.56
C GLY A 115 6.08 6.21 17.55
N GLU A 116 7.08 6.27 16.72
CA GLU A 116 7.37 5.24 15.72
C GLU A 116 7.76 3.91 16.36
N GLN A 117 8.51 3.95 17.45
CA GLN A 117 8.84 2.75 18.23
C GLN A 117 7.60 2.05 18.78
N LYS A 118 6.62 2.81 19.28
CA LYS A 118 5.35 2.25 19.76
C LYS A 118 4.56 1.61 18.64
N VAL A 119 4.46 2.28 17.49
CA VAL A 119 3.79 1.76 16.31
C VAL A 119 4.45 0.47 15.83
N ARG A 120 5.76 0.45 15.76
CA ARG A 120 6.53 -0.73 15.35
C ARG A 120 6.37 -1.89 16.33
N ALA A 121 6.33 -1.60 17.63
CA ALA A 121 6.06 -2.61 18.65
C ALA A 121 4.67 -3.22 18.47
N GLU A 122 3.67 -2.41 18.15
CA GLU A 122 2.31 -2.88 17.86
C GLU A 122 2.27 -3.76 16.60
N ILE A 123 2.94 -3.34 15.52
CA ILE A 123 3.06 -4.15 14.30
C ILE A 123 3.75 -5.48 14.60
N THR A 124 4.83 -5.46 15.38
CA THR A 124 5.54 -6.67 15.79
C THR A 124 4.63 -7.61 16.58
N ARG A 125 3.82 -7.05 17.46
CA ARG A 125 2.84 -7.80 18.24
C ARG A 125 1.80 -8.46 17.32
N LEU A 126 1.22 -7.70 16.40
CA LEU A 126 0.25 -8.21 15.42
C LEU A 126 0.82 -9.34 14.57
N LEU A 127 2.02 -9.16 14.04
CA LEU A 127 2.69 -10.20 13.25
C LEU A 127 2.89 -11.48 14.06
N ARG A 128 3.35 -11.39 15.29
CA ARG A 128 3.52 -12.57 16.16
C ARG A 128 2.20 -13.25 16.50
N GLN A 129 1.16 -12.49 16.78
CA GLN A 129 -0.18 -13.03 17.05
C GLN A 129 -0.74 -13.84 15.87
N HIS A 130 -0.39 -13.45 14.66
CA HIS A 130 -0.80 -14.15 13.45
C HIS A 130 0.22 -15.21 12.97
N GLY A 131 1.21 -15.54 13.78
CA GLY A 131 2.19 -16.59 13.46
C GLY A 131 3.39 -16.16 12.62
N GLY A 132 3.72 -14.87 12.66
CA GLY A 132 4.89 -14.34 11.98
C GLY A 132 6.19 -14.96 12.51
N GLN A 133 7.05 -15.38 11.61
CA GLN A 133 8.36 -15.96 11.88
C GLN A 133 9.45 -15.12 11.23
N ARG A 134 10.66 -15.28 11.71
CA ARG A 134 11.83 -14.66 11.09
C ARG A 134 12.18 -15.34 9.78
N GLY A 135 12.66 -14.55 8.82
CA GLY A 135 13.11 -15.06 7.54
C GLY A 135 14.44 -15.84 7.65
N SER A 136 14.75 -16.53 6.60
CA SER A 136 15.94 -17.38 6.54
C SER A 136 17.26 -16.61 6.66
N ALA A 137 17.26 -15.33 6.30
CA ALA A 137 18.45 -14.48 6.45
C ALA A 137 18.89 -14.27 7.90
N CYS A 138 17.94 -14.36 8.86
CA CYS A 138 18.24 -14.15 10.28
C CYS A 138 18.62 -15.44 11.00
N CYS A 139 18.38 -16.58 10.39
CA CYS A 139 18.89 -17.87 10.87
C CYS A 139 20.31 -18.06 10.39
N GLY A 140 21.22 -17.22 10.89
CA GLY A 140 22.63 -17.51 10.76
C GLY A 140 22.84 -18.92 11.29
N LYS A 141 23.38 -19.80 10.44
CA LYS A 141 23.72 -21.15 10.81
C LYS A 141 24.51 -21.11 12.09
N THR A 142 23.90 -21.49 13.18
CA THR A 142 24.65 -21.97 14.33
C THR A 142 25.11 -23.37 13.95
N GLU A 143 26.27 -23.39 13.42
CA GLU A 143 27.01 -24.63 13.42
C GLU A 143 27.54 -24.91 14.81
#